data_684723d4126861b5fd1fd7ca7b861766
#
_entry.id   684723d4126861b5fd1fd7ca7b861766
#
_cell.length_a   1.000
_cell.length_b   1.000
_cell.length_c   1.000
_cell.angle_alpha   90.00
_cell.angle_beta   90.00
_cell.angle_gamma   90.00
#
_symmetry.space_group_name_H-M   'P 1'
#
loop_
_entity.id
_entity.type
_entity.pdbx_description
1 polymer ?
#
loop_
_entity_poly.entity_id
_entity_poly.type
_entity_poly.pdbx_seq_one_letter_code
_entity_poly.pdbx_strand_id
1 'polypeptide(L)'
;MDKRIVDEDIVLVPYYPNYEIALEWYQDPELCKQVDNIEHVYTLDRLKSMYDYLSAHGDCYYIEYQNRLIGDVTLYGDAISIVICKEYQNRHIGRRCVTDMIKLAKEKGLAQVKAEIYSFNKQSQKMFLDIGFKHLENDWYVFNL
;
A
#
# COMPACT_ATOMS: atom_id res chain seq x y z
N MET A 1 -1.85 3.63 17.52
CA MET A 1 -2.04 4.35 16.23
C MET A 1 -3.50 4.74 16.08
N ASP A 2 -3.75 5.93 15.61
CA ASP A 2 -5.10 6.41 15.37
C ASP A 2 -5.49 6.22 13.91
N LYS A 3 -6.78 6.19 13.64
CA LYS A 3 -7.31 6.26 12.28
C LYS A 3 -6.83 7.54 11.61
N ARG A 4 -6.63 7.48 10.30
CA ARG A 4 -6.28 8.64 9.50
C ARG A 4 -7.43 8.90 8.52
N ILE A 5 -8.00 10.08 8.57
CA ILE A 5 -9.06 10.47 7.65
C ILE A 5 -8.39 11.11 6.43
N VAL A 6 -8.43 10.41 5.31
CA VAL A 6 -7.84 10.91 4.06
C VAL A 6 -8.76 11.94 3.43
N ASP A 7 -10.03 11.56 3.28
CA ASP A 7 -11.08 12.44 2.78
C ASP A 7 -12.46 11.88 3.18
N GLU A 8 -13.54 12.40 2.59
CA GLU A 8 -14.90 11.97 2.91
C GLU A 8 -15.17 10.50 2.56
N ASP A 9 -14.43 9.92 1.64
CA ASP A 9 -14.61 8.55 1.17
C ASP A 9 -13.64 7.55 1.79
N ILE A 10 -12.44 8.00 2.19
CA ILE A 10 -11.32 7.12 2.56
C ILE A 10 -10.87 7.36 3.99
N VAL A 11 -10.85 6.28 4.77
CA VAL A 11 -10.28 6.25 6.12
C VAL A 11 -9.22 5.16 6.16
N LEU A 12 -8.06 5.45 6.73
CA LEU A 12 -7.03 4.46 7.01
C LEU A 12 -7.21 3.97 8.43
N VAL A 13 -7.53 2.68 8.57
CA VAL A 13 -7.81 2.04 9.85
C VAL A 13 -6.58 1.27 10.31
N PRO A 14 -6.04 1.54 11.52
CA PRO A 14 -4.89 0.77 12.00
C PRO A 14 -5.12 -0.73 11.87
N TYR A 15 -4.09 -1.44 11.41
CA TYR A 15 -4.19 -2.88 11.20
C TYR A 15 -4.66 -3.61 12.45
N TYR A 16 -5.55 -4.57 12.25
CA TYR A 16 -5.94 -5.59 13.21
C TYR A 16 -6.17 -6.88 12.44
N PRO A 17 -6.03 -8.06 13.07
CA PRO A 17 -6.25 -9.32 12.36
C PRO A 17 -7.68 -9.42 11.81
N ASN A 18 -7.81 -9.45 10.49
CA ASN A 18 -9.06 -9.66 9.77
C ASN A 18 -8.76 -10.44 8.50
N TYR A 19 -8.28 -11.68 8.69
CA TYR A 19 -7.75 -12.48 7.59
C TYR A 19 -8.83 -12.93 6.61
N GLU A 20 -10.06 -13.08 7.07
CA GLU A 20 -11.17 -13.53 6.22
C GLU A 20 -11.37 -12.58 5.04
N ILE A 21 -11.42 -11.28 5.31
CA ILE A 21 -11.60 -10.28 4.25
C ILE A 21 -10.28 -10.07 3.48
N ALA A 22 -9.17 -9.91 4.19
CA ALA A 22 -7.90 -9.60 3.56
C ALA A 22 -7.42 -10.73 2.63
N LEU A 23 -7.63 -11.98 3.00
CA LEU A 23 -7.21 -13.11 2.16
C LEU A 23 -7.88 -13.09 0.79
N GLU A 24 -9.12 -12.62 0.70
CA GLU A 24 -9.83 -12.50 -0.58
C GLU A 24 -9.05 -11.63 -1.58
N TRP A 25 -8.44 -10.54 -1.12
CA TRP A 25 -7.65 -9.66 -1.99
C TRP A 25 -6.44 -10.36 -2.57
N TYR A 26 -5.82 -11.23 -1.78
CA TYR A 26 -4.59 -11.93 -2.12
C TYR A 26 -4.83 -13.29 -2.78
N GLN A 27 -6.08 -13.61 -3.11
CA GLN A 27 -6.44 -14.78 -3.92
C GLN A 27 -6.49 -14.46 -5.41
N ASP A 28 -6.25 -13.23 -5.80
CA ASP A 28 -6.17 -12.79 -7.19
C ASP A 28 -4.73 -12.95 -7.69
N PRO A 29 -4.46 -13.84 -8.66
CA PRO A 29 -3.10 -14.06 -9.18
C PRO A 29 -2.48 -12.81 -9.80
N GLU A 30 -3.29 -11.99 -10.48
CA GLU A 30 -2.81 -10.74 -11.08
C GLU A 30 -2.36 -9.76 -10.00
N LEU A 31 -3.11 -9.64 -8.93
CA LEU A 31 -2.74 -8.79 -7.80
C LEU A 31 -1.44 -9.26 -7.15
N CYS A 32 -1.30 -10.56 -6.91
CA CYS A 32 -0.10 -11.12 -6.30
C CYS A 32 1.14 -10.90 -7.18
N LYS A 33 0.98 -10.97 -8.50
CA LYS A 33 2.06 -10.64 -9.43
C LYS A 33 2.43 -9.15 -9.34
N GLN A 34 1.44 -8.27 -9.28
CA GLN A 34 1.66 -6.82 -9.18
C GLN A 34 2.40 -6.42 -7.91
N VAL A 35 2.05 -7.01 -6.77
CA VAL A 35 2.59 -6.57 -5.48
C VAL A 35 3.83 -7.34 -5.05
N ASP A 36 4.02 -8.56 -5.52
CA ASP A 36 5.09 -9.43 -4.99
C ASP A 36 5.83 -10.21 -6.08
N ASN A 37 5.48 -10.00 -7.35
CA ASN A 37 6.09 -10.65 -8.50
C ASN A 37 6.13 -12.18 -8.37
N ILE A 38 5.04 -12.78 -7.93
CA ILE A 38 4.89 -14.24 -7.78
C ILE A 38 3.80 -14.75 -8.71
N GLU A 39 3.90 -16.02 -9.08
CA GLU A 39 2.97 -16.67 -10.01
C GLU A 39 1.86 -17.45 -9.31
N HIS A 40 1.76 -17.35 -7.98
CA HIS A 40 0.75 -18.04 -7.18
C HIS A 40 0.08 -17.06 -6.22
N VAL A 41 -1.05 -17.48 -5.65
CA VAL A 41 -1.76 -16.66 -4.67
C VAL A 41 -1.19 -16.87 -3.27
N TYR A 42 -1.52 -15.97 -2.34
CA TYR A 42 -1.09 -16.10 -0.96
C TYR A 42 -1.85 -17.22 -0.26
N THR A 43 -1.13 -17.96 0.57
CA THR A 43 -1.73 -18.83 1.58
C THR A 43 -2.09 -17.99 2.80
N LEU A 44 -2.92 -18.53 3.69
CA LEU A 44 -3.25 -17.86 4.95
C LEU A 44 -1.98 -17.62 5.79
N ASP A 45 -1.07 -18.59 5.85
CA ASP A 45 0.17 -18.46 6.62
C ASP A 45 1.06 -17.34 6.07
N ARG A 46 1.16 -17.21 4.75
CA ARG A 46 1.91 -16.14 4.13
C ARG A 46 1.28 -14.77 4.42
N LEU A 47 -0.05 -14.70 4.37
CA LEU A 47 -0.77 -13.46 4.68
C LEU A 47 -0.51 -13.02 6.13
N LYS A 48 -0.59 -13.94 7.08
CA LYS A 48 -0.31 -13.65 8.49
C LYS A 48 1.13 -13.19 8.68
N SER A 49 2.09 -13.86 8.05
CA SER A 49 3.51 -13.47 8.14
C SER A 49 3.75 -12.08 7.58
N MET A 50 3.10 -11.73 6.48
CA MET A 50 3.21 -10.41 5.87
C MET A 50 2.71 -9.31 6.82
N TYR A 51 1.52 -9.48 7.38
CA TYR A 51 0.96 -8.48 8.29
C TYR A 51 1.72 -8.40 9.60
N ASP A 52 2.20 -9.53 10.13
CA ASP A 52 3.05 -9.53 11.33
C ASP A 52 4.31 -8.70 11.09
N TYR A 53 4.95 -8.89 9.95
CA TYR A 53 6.14 -8.13 9.59
C TYR A 53 5.83 -6.63 9.44
N LEU A 54 4.82 -6.29 8.64
CA LEU A 54 4.48 -4.90 8.35
C LEU A 54 4.02 -4.15 9.61
N SER A 55 3.23 -4.78 10.47
CA SER A 55 2.74 -4.16 11.69
C SER A 55 3.84 -4.03 12.76
N ALA A 56 4.82 -4.93 12.76
CA ALA A 56 5.94 -4.87 13.69
C ALA A 56 7.00 -3.83 13.28
N HIS A 57 7.16 -3.56 11.98
CA HIS A 57 8.22 -2.70 11.45
C HIS A 57 7.73 -1.36 10.90
N GLY A 58 6.43 -1.11 10.90
CA GLY A 58 5.90 0.12 10.35
C GLY A 58 4.49 0.42 10.80
N ASP A 59 3.93 1.47 10.21
CA ASP A 59 2.55 1.89 10.43
C ASP A 59 1.68 1.26 9.36
N CYS A 60 1.01 0.16 9.70
CA CYS A 60 0.19 -0.63 8.80
C CYS A 60 -1.28 -0.29 8.97
N TYR A 61 -1.97 -0.01 7.87
CA TYR A 61 -3.39 0.34 7.86
C TYR A 61 -4.15 -0.50 6.86
N TYR A 62 -5.41 -0.79 7.17
CA TYR A 62 -6.38 -1.14 6.14
C TYR A 62 -6.89 0.12 5.47
N ILE A 63 -7.21 0.03 4.19
CA ILE A 63 -7.88 1.10 3.45
C ILE A 63 -9.38 0.82 3.51
N GLU A 64 -10.13 1.74 4.14
CA GLU A 64 -11.59 1.68 4.17
C GLU A 64 -12.13 2.73 3.21
N TYR A 65 -12.87 2.26 2.20
CA TYR A 65 -13.49 3.12 1.19
C TYR A 65 -14.99 2.99 1.31
N GLN A 66 -15.66 4.11 1.63
CA GLN A 66 -17.12 4.13 1.79
C GLN A 66 -17.60 2.99 2.71
N ASN A 67 -16.98 2.87 3.89
CA ASN A 67 -17.29 1.89 4.92
C ASN A 67 -16.96 0.43 4.57
N ARG A 68 -16.13 0.19 3.56
CA ARG A 68 -15.72 -1.16 3.16
C ARG A 68 -14.21 -1.27 3.09
N LEU A 69 -13.64 -2.32 3.68
CA LEU A 69 -12.21 -2.60 3.60
C LEU A 69 -11.87 -3.13 2.20
N ILE A 70 -10.92 -2.48 1.52
CA ILE A 70 -10.59 -2.77 0.13
C ILE A 70 -9.10 -3.01 -0.13
N GLY A 71 -8.27 -2.89 0.87
CA GLY A 71 -6.83 -3.06 0.69
C GLY A 71 -6.06 -2.65 1.93
N ASP A 72 -4.76 -2.50 1.77
CA ASP A 72 -3.87 -2.08 2.83
C ASP A 72 -2.80 -1.12 2.33
N VAL A 73 -2.28 -0.31 3.23
CA VAL A 73 -1.15 0.59 2.97
C VAL A 73 -0.28 0.67 4.20
N THR A 74 1.03 0.62 4.02
CA THR A 74 1.98 0.64 5.12
C THR A 74 3.13 1.60 4.82
N LEU A 75 3.52 2.36 5.83
CA LEU A 75 4.80 3.08 5.84
C LEU A 75 5.72 2.33 6.80
N TYR A 76 6.75 1.66 6.27
CA TYR A 76 7.74 0.94 7.08
C TYR A 76 9.13 1.45 6.77
N GLY A 77 9.83 1.96 7.80
CA GLY A 77 11.03 2.75 7.57
C GLY A 77 10.69 3.96 6.72
N ASP A 78 11.32 4.09 5.56
CA ASP A 78 11.00 5.11 4.56
C ASP A 78 10.28 4.55 3.33
N ALA A 79 9.85 3.30 3.37
CA ALA A 79 9.20 2.63 2.24
C ALA A 79 7.69 2.61 2.38
N ILE A 80 6.99 2.79 1.27
CA ILE A 80 5.53 2.69 1.17
C ILE A 80 5.18 1.42 0.42
N SER A 81 4.28 0.62 0.99
CA SER A 81 3.67 -0.53 0.35
C SER A 81 2.17 -0.31 0.29
N ILE A 82 1.55 -0.59 -0.85
CA ILE A 82 0.11 -0.42 -1.03
C ILE A 82 -0.49 -1.53 -1.87
N VAL A 83 -1.64 -2.02 -1.44
CA VAL A 83 -2.41 -3.03 -2.15
C VAL A 83 -3.86 -2.60 -2.17
N ILE A 84 -4.48 -2.58 -3.35
CA ILE A 84 -5.90 -2.31 -3.52
C ILE A 84 -6.49 -3.47 -4.31
N CYS A 85 -7.60 -4.04 -3.84
CA CYS A 85 -8.24 -5.15 -4.51
C CYS A 85 -8.71 -4.74 -5.90
N LYS A 86 -8.76 -5.69 -6.82
CA LYS A 86 -8.93 -5.45 -8.25
C LYS A 86 -10.13 -4.57 -8.60
N GLU A 87 -11.28 -4.82 -7.97
CA GLU A 87 -12.50 -4.09 -8.30
C GLU A 87 -12.48 -2.60 -7.93
N TYR A 88 -11.52 -2.19 -7.09
CA TYR A 88 -11.36 -0.79 -6.67
C TYR A 88 -10.13 -0.12 -7.27
N GLN A 89 -9.41 -0.80 -8.14
CA GLN A 89 -8.27 -0.21 -8.86
C GLN A 89 -8.76 0.77 -9.94
N ASN A 90 -7.87 1.67 -10.37
CA ASN A 90 -8.16 2.68 -11.40
C ASN A 90 -9.23 3.70 -11.02
N ARG A 91 -9.38 3.97 -9.72
CA ARG A 91 -10.34 4.96 -9.20
C ARG A 91 -9.64 6.08 -8.42
N HIS A 92 -8.32 6.23 -8.60
CA HIS A 92 -7.50 7.23 -7.89
C HIS A 92 -7.45 7.04 -6.37
N ILE A 93 -7.93 5.91 -5.84
CA ILE A 93 -7.90 5.62 -4.40
C ILE A 93 -6.45 5.46 -3.93
N GLY A 94 -5.65 4.69 -4.66
CA GLY A 94 -4.24 4.48 -4.33
C GLY A 94 -3.47 5.77 -4.26
N ARG A 95 -3.69 6.67 -5.21
CA ARG A 95 -3.05 7.98 -5.26
C ARG A 95 -3.33 8.78 -3.99
N ARG A 96 -4.57 8.79 -3.53
CA ARG A 96 -4.96 9.51 -2.30
C ARG A 96 -4.33 8.89 -1.06
N CYS A 97 -4.27 7.57 -1.00
CA CYS A 97 -3.63 6.87 0.12
C CYS A 97 -2.13 7.10 0.18
N VAL A 98 -1.45 7.03 -0.96
CA VAL A 98 0.00 7.30 -1.03
C VAL A 98 0.30 8.75 -0.62
N THR A 99 -0.52 9.68 -1.06
CA THR A 99 -0.38 11.09 -0.67
C THR A 99 -0.50 11.26 0.85
N ASP A 100 -1.40 10.51 1.49
CA ASP A 100 -1.53 10.54 2.94
C ASP A 100 -0.32 9.91 3.64
N MET A 101 0.29 8.88 3.06
CA MET A 101 1.53 8.30 3.60
C MET A 101 2.70 9.29 3.51
N ILE A 102 2.72 10.12 2.48
CA ILE A 102 3.70 11.22 2.39
C ILE A 102 3.50 12.20 3.54
N LYS A 103 2.25 12.55 3.87
CA LYS A 103 1.94 13.40 5.01
C LYS A 103 2.42 12.77 6.32
N LEU A 104 2.14 11.48 6.51
CA LEU A 104 2.59 10.74 7.69
C LEU A 104 4.11 10.75 7.80
N ALA A 105 4.81 10.54 6.70
CA ALA A 105 6.28 10.58 6.66
C ALA A 105 6.82 11.95 7.08
N LYS A 106 6.18 13.02 6.63
CA LYS A 106 6.54 14.39 7.06
C LYS A 106 6.31 14.57 8.55
N GLU A 107 5.19 14.09 9.07
CA GLU A 107 4.87 14.15 10.51
C GLU A 107 5.93 13.41 11.34
N LYS A 108 6.49 12.33 10.80
CA LYS A 108 7.55 11.53 11.45
C LYS A 108 8.95 12.14 11.29
N GLY A 109 9.08 13.20 10.51
CA GLY A 109 10.38 13.86 10.28
C GLY A 109 11.29 13.14 9.31
N LEU A 110 10.75 12.29 8.43
CA LEU A 110 11.55 11.59 7.43
C LEU A 110 12.02 12.55 6.33
N ALA A 111 13.19 12.26 5.75
CA ALA A 111 13.76 13.07 4.67
C ALA A 111 13.21 12.70 3.30
N GLN A 112 12.72 11.47 3.16
CA GLN A 112 12.24 10.93 1.89
C GLN A 112 11.31 9.74 2.13
N VAL A 113 10.58 9.35 1.09
CA VAL A 113 9.87 8.08 1.03
C VAL A 113 10.22 7.37 -0.27
N LYS A 114 10.21 6.05 -0.24
CA LYS A 114 10.53 5.20 -1.38
C LYS A 114 9.42 4.20 -1.65
N ALA A 115 9.35 3.73 -2.88
CA ALA A 115 8.45 2.64 -3.27
C ALA A 115 9.16 1.73 -4.26
N GLU A 116 8.99 0.42 -4.11
CA GLU A 116 9.46 -0.56 -5.07
C GLU A 116 8.31 -0.89 -6.03
N ILE A 117 8.53 -0.67 -7.32
CA ILE A 117 7.50 -0.87 -8.35
C ILE A 117 8.10 -1.68 -9.47
N TYR A 118 7.61 -2.89 -9.66
CA TYR A 118 8.11 -3.79 -10.72
C TYR A 118 7.87 -3.19 -12.10
N SER A 119 8.81 -3.43 -13.01
CA SER A 119 8.83 -2.81 -14.34
C SER A 119 7.58 -3.10 -15.18
N PHE A 120 6.93 -4.24 -14.96
CA PHE A 120 5.70 -4.60 -15.67
C PHE A 120 4.45 -3.91 -15.10
N ASN A 121 4.54 -3.34 -13.90
CA ASN A 121 3.39 -2.69 -13.25
C ASN A 121 3.30 -1.22 -13.69
N LYS A 122 2.91 -1.02 -14.94
CA LYS A 122 2.84 0.32 -15.55
C LYS A 122 1.85 1.24 -14.89
N GLN A 123 0.75 0.69 -14.39
CA GLN A 123 -0.28 1.44 -13.68
C GLN A 123 0.28 2.09 -12.42
N SER A 124 1.01 1.33 -11.59
CA SER A 124 1.64 1.86 -10.38
C SER A 124 2.76 2.83 -10.72
N GLN A 125 3.58 2.54 -11.71
CA GLN A 125 4.63 3.46 -12.14
C GLN A 125 4.04 4.83 -12.49
N LYS A 126 2.98 4.84 -13.29
CA LYS A 126 2.32 6.09 -13.68
C LYS A 126 1.78 6.84 -12.47
N MET A 127 1.11 6.13 -11.56
CA MET A 127 0.52 6.74 -10.37
C MET A 127 1.59 7.41 -9.49
N PHE A 128 2.68 6.69 -9.20
CA PHE A 128 3.75 7.23 -8.36
C PHE A 128 4.48 8.39 -9.04
N LEU A 129 4.74 8.31 -10.35
CA LEU A 129 5.35 9.41 -11.10
C LEU A 129 4.45 10.64 -11.12
N ASP A 130 3.13 10.47 -11.30
CA ASP A 130 2.17 11.57 -11.29
C ASP A 130 2.12 12.28 -9.93
N ILE A 131 2.33 11.56 -8.82
CA ILE A 131 2.41 12.15 -7.49
C ILE A 131 3.69 12.98 -7.33
N GLY A 132 4.76 12.62 -8.02
CA GLY A 132 6.03 13.33 -7.95
C GLY A 132 7.22 12.45 -7.58
N PHE A 133 7.04 11.14 -7.48
CA PHE A 133 8.16 10.23 -7.30
C PHE A 133 9.05 10.25 -8.54
N LYS A 134 10.33 9.98 -8.35
CA LYS A 134 11.32 9.89 -9.42
C LYS A 134 11.97 8.52 -9.38
N HIS A 135 12.27 7.96 -10.53
CA HIS A 135 13.03 6.72 -10.60
C HIS A 135 14.41 6.91 -9.98
N LEU A 136 14.77 6.04 -9.05
CA LEU A 136 16.06 6.09 -8.35
C LEU A 136 17.04 5.08 -8.97
N GLU A 137 16.76 3.80 -8.81
CA GLU A 137 17.57 2.71 -9.39
C GLU A 137 16.76 1.42 -9.37
N ASN A 138 17.02 0.52 -10.31
CA ASN A 138 16.29 -0.75 -10.43
C ASN A 138 14.77 -0.50 -10.41
N ASP A 139 14.05 -1.12 -9.47
CA ASP A 139 12.61 -0.97 -9.32
C ASP A 139 12.24 0.08 -8.26
N TRP A 140 13.21 0.81 -7.72
CA TRP A 140 12.98 1.79 -6.66
C TRP A 140 12.71 3.18 -7.19
N TYR A 141 11.73 3.82 -6.57
CA TYR A 141 11.33 5.20 -6.82
C TYR A 141 11.40 5.98 -5.51
N VAL A 142 11.70 7.27 -5.58
CA VAL A 142 11.89 8.12 -4.41
C VAL A 142 11.12 9.43 -4.53
N PHE A 143 10.61 9.89 -3.40
CA PHE A 143 10.00 11.21 -3.24
C PHE A 143 10.70 11.92 -2.08
N ASN A 144 11.32 13.06 -2.35
CA ASN A 144 12.01 13.85 -1.33
C ASN A 144 11.01 14.73 -0.59
N LEU A 145 11.11 14.74 0.74
CA LEU A 145 10.22 15.49 1.61
C LEU A 145 10.74 16.88 1.94
#